data_0443974cd591391bfd25a006aebf42ec
#
_entry.id   0443974cd591391bfd25a006aebf42ec
#
_cell.length_a   1.000
_cell.length_b   1.000
_cell.length_c   1.000
_cell.angle_alpha   90.00
_cell.angle_beta   90.00
_cell.angle_gamma   90.00
#
_symmetry.space_group_name_H-M   'P 1'
#
loop_
_entity.id
_entity.type
_entity.pdbx_description
1 polymer ?
#
loop_
_entity_poly.entity_id
_entity_poly.type
_entity_poly.pdbx_seq_one_letter_code
_entity_poly.pdbx_strand_id
1 'polypeptide(L)' 'MQQSSNLIGVINIFVKNIIIADMLKKERCQYILKKLAEKQSVNTIELAVELSVSEDSIRRDLQLLHDQGKLEKVYGGGI' A
#
# COMPACT_ATOMS: atom_id res chain seq x y z
N MET A 1 -37.81 -5.07 8.32
CA MET A 1 -37.27 -4.87 6.98
C MET A 1 -36.13 -3.85 6.95
N GLN A 2 -36.29 -2.67 7.54
CA GLN A 2 -35.23 -1.69 7.54
C GLN A 2 -33.98 -2.13 8.30
N GLN A 3 -34.15 -2.89 9.39
CA GLN A 3 -33.01 -3.40 10.15
C GLN A 3 -32.17 -4.37 9.34
N SER A 4 -32.80 -5.24 8.56
CA SER A 4 -32.06 -6.16 7.69
C SER A 4 -31.27 -5.42 6.62
N SER A 5 -31.89 -4.38 6.04
CA SER A 5 -31.19 -3.54 5.06
C SER A 5 -30.01 -2.81 5.65
N ASN A 6 -30.17 -2.27 6.87
CA ASN A 6 -29.08 -1.58 7.57
C ASN A 6 -27.92 -2.54 7.91
N LEU A 7 -28.25 -3.73 8.36
CA LEU A 7 -27.24 -4.73 8.68
C LEU A 7 -26.45 -5.16 7.45
N ILE A 8 -27.16 -5.42 6.35
CA ILE A 8 -26.52 -5.75 5.07
C ILE A 8 -25.65 -4.60 4.59
N GLY A 9 -26.12 -3.36 4.71
CA GLY A 9 -25.35 -2.18 4.35
C GLY A 9 -24.06 -2.03 5.16
N VAL A 10 -24.12 -2.29 6.47
CA VAL A 10 -22.94 -2.25 7.33
C VAL A 10 -21.94 -3.32 6.95
N ILE A 11 -22.41 -4.55 6.71
CA ILE A 11 -21.54 -5.65 6.28
C ILE A 11 -20.89 -5.32 4.92
N ASN A 12 -21.65 -4.79 3.99
CA ASN A 12 -21.11 -4.42 2.67
C ASN A 12 -20.06 -3.31 2.77
N ILE A 13 -20.29 -2.32 3.61
CA ILE A 13 -19.30 -1.25 3.84
C ILE A 13 -18.03 -1.81 4.44
N PHE A 14 -18.15 -2.72 5.41
CA PHE A 14 -17.00 -3.36 6.05
C PHE A 14 -16.17 -4.16 5.04
N VAL A 15 -16.85 -4.96 4.20
CA VAL A 15 -16.19 -5.76 3.16
C VAL A 15 -15.54 -4.86 2.12
N LYS A 16 -16.21 -3.80 1.69
CA LYS A 16 -15.64 -2.82 0.74
C LYS A 16 -14.39 -2.16 1.30
N ASN A 17 -14.38 -1.81 2.59
CA ASN A 17 -13.21 -1.19 3.21
C ASN A 17 -12.02 -2.13 3.20
N ILE A 18 -12.24 -3.42 3.46
CA ILE A 18 -11.18 -4.42 3.40
C ILE A 18 -10.65 -4.56 1.98
N ILE A 19 -11.54 -4.63 0.98
CA ILE A 19 -11.16 -4.76 -0.44
C ILE A 19 -10.41 -3.51 -0.91
N ILE A 20 -10.87 -2.32 -0.56
CA ILE A 20 -10.22 -1.06 -0.93
C ILE A 20 -8.82 -0.98 -0.31
N ALA A 21 -8.68 -1.33 0.97
CA ALA A 21 -7.38 -1.32 1.64
C ALA A 21 -6.39 -2.26 0.95
N ASP A 22 -6.82 -3.46 0.56
CA ASP A 22 -5.99 -4.41 -0.16
C ASP A 22 -5.61 -3.91 -1.55
N MET A 23 -6.57 -3.33 -2.27
CA MET A 23 -6.31 -2.71 -3.58
C MET A 23 -5.32 -1.57 -3.48
N LEU A 24 -5.48 -0.69 -2.48
CA LEU A 24 -4.57 0.43 -2.27
C LEU A 24 -3.15 -0.05 -2.00
N LYS A 25 -2.99 -1.13 -1.24
CA LYS A 25 -1.68 -1.71 -0.98
C LYS A 25 -1.04 -2.22 -2.27
N LYS A 26 -1.79 -2.93 -3.09
CA LYS A 26 -1.29 -3.42 -4.38
C LYS A 26 -0.90 -2.25 -5.29
N GLU A 27 -1.70 -1.22 -5.35
CA GLU A 27 -1.42 -0.02 -6.14
C GLU A 27 -0.17 0.69 -5.63
N ARG A 28 0.01 0.80 -4.32
CA ARG A 28 1.23 1.38 -3.75
C ARG A 28 2.46 0.59 -4.16
N CYS A 29 2.41 -0.73 -4.05
CA CYS A 29 3.53 -1.58 -4.44
C CYS A 29 3.87 -1.43 -5.92
N GLN A 30 2.87 -1.35 -6.78
CA GLN A 30 3.07 -1.12 -8.21
C GLN A 30 3.70 0.25 -8.48
N TYR A 31 3.22 1.27 -7.80
CA TYR A 31 3.79 2.63 -7.90
C TYR A 31 5.25 2.64 -7.47
N ILE A 32 5.57 2.00 -6.35
CA ILE A 32 6.93 1.92 -5.83
C ILE A 32 7.85 1.26 -6.84
N LEU A 33 7.44 0.12 -7.41
CA LEU A 33 8.23 -0.60 -8.39
C LEU A 33 8.41 0.18 -9.69
N LYS A 34 7.37 0.89 -10.13
CA LYS A 34 7.46 1.76 -11.31
C LYS A 34 8.45 2.89 -11.08
N LYS A 35 8.37 3.52 -9.91
CA LYS A 35 9.29 4.61 -9.57
C LYS A 35 10.71 4.10 -9.44
N LEU A 36 10.90 2.91 -8.85
CA LEU A 36 12.21 2.27 -8.76
C LEU A 36 12.80 2.03 -10.14
N ALA A 37 11.99 1.55 -11.09
CA ALA A 37 12.45 1.32 -12.46
C ALA A 37 12.87 2.63 -13.15
N GLU A 38 12.17 3.73 -12.87
CA GLU A 38 12.44 5.03 -13.47
C GLU A 38 13.66 5.72 -12.84
N LYS A 39 13.78 5.66 -11.51
CA LYS A 39 14.77 6.41 -10.73
C LYS A 39 15.89 5.57 -10.18
N GLN A 40 15.78 4.24 -10.23
CA GLN A 40 16.74 3.27 -9.71
C GLN A 40 16.86 3.24 -8.19
N SER A 41 16.18 4.14 -7.50
CA SER A 41 16.06 4.14 -6.05
C SER A 41 14.76 4.81 -5.63
N VAL A 42 14.28 4.46 -4.45
CA VAL A 42 13.10 5.08 -3.84
C VAL A 42 13.41 5.47 -2.41
N ASN A 43 12.78 6.54 -1.94
CA ASN A 43 12.96 7.09 -0.60
C ASN A 43 11.67 6.93 0.18
N THR A 44 11.76 6.41 1.40
CA THR A 44 10.59 6.13 2.26
C THR A 44 9.78 7.39 2.55
N ILE A 45 10.45 8.49 2.89
CA ILE A 45 9.77 9.74 3.25
C ILE A 45 9.05 10.32 2.03
N GLU A 46 9.71 10.35 0.89
CA GLU A 46 9.11 10.85 -0.35
C GLU A 46 7.90 10.01 -0.76
N LEU A 47 8.02 8.70 -0.71
CA LEU A 47 6.91 7.81 -1.04
C LEU A 47 5.72 8.01 -0.11
N ALA A 48 5.96 8.19 1.19
CA ALA A 48 4.90 8.43 2.15
C ALA A 48 4.13 9.71 1.82
N VAL A 49 4.84 10.78 1.46
CA VAL A 49 4.22 12.04 1.04
C VAL A 49 3.45 11.87 -0.27
N GLU A 50 4.08 11.29 -1.28
CA GLU A 50 3.46 11.13 -2.59
C GLU A 50 2.20 10.27 -2.54
N LEU A 51 2.22 9.22 -1.73
CA LEU A 51 1.11 8.27 -1.63
C LEU A 51 0.14 8.59 -0.49
N SER A 52 0.41 9.64 0.27
CA SER A 52 -0.43 10.09 1.39
C SER A 52 -0.66 8.99 2.42
N VAL A 53 0.38 8.25 2.75
CA VAL A 53 0.36 7.21 3.77
C VAL A 53 1.48 7.43 4.77
N SER A 54 1.45 6.70 5.88
CA SER A 54 2.51 6.78 6.89
C SER A 54 3.81 6.19 6.38
N GLU A 55 4.93 6.63 6.95
CA GLU A 55 6.22 6.02 6.66
C GLU A 55 6.26 4.55 7.06
N ASP A 56 5.56 4.18 8.14
CA ASP A 56 5.46 2.78 8.56
C ASP A 56 4.79 1.91 7.50
N SER A 57 3.74 2.42 6.86
CA SER A 57 3.10 1.71 5.76
C SER A 57 4.07 1.48 4.60
N ILE A 58 4.85 2.49 4.25
CA ILE A 58 5.87 2.37 3.20
C ILE A 58 6.95 1.37 3.60
N ARG A 59 7.43 1.41 4.85
CA ARG A 59 8.43 0.45 5.32
C ARG A 59 7.94 -0.99 5.21
N ARG A 60 6.67 -1.24 5.52
CA ARG A 60 6.06 -2.56 5.36
C ARG A 60 5.95 -2.95 3.90
N ASP A 61 5.57 -2.03 3.03
CA ASP A 61 5.50 -2.27 1.59
C ASP A 61 6.89 -2.60 1.02
N LEU A 62 7.92 -1.85 1.42
CA LEU A 62 9.29 -2.09 0.99
C LEU A 62 9.81 -3.43 1.51
N GLN A 63 9.47 -3.79 2.74
CA GLN A 63 9.85 -5.09 3.30
C GLN A 63 9.22 -6.24 2.52
N LEU A 64 7.93 -6.10 2.19
CA LEU A 64 7.23 -7.10 1.38
C LEU A 64 7.89 -7.27 0.02
N LEU A 65 8.19 -6.17 -0.66
CA LEU A 65 8.83 -6.20 -1.98
C LEU A 65 10.25 -6.76 -1.91
N HIS A 66 10.97 -6.46 -0.84
CA HIS A 66 12.28 -7.05 -0.57
C HIS A 66 12.18 -8.57 -0.40
N ASP A 67 11.23 -9.03 0.40
CA ASP A 67 11.02 -10.45 0.65
C ASP A 67 10.63 -11.19 -0.63
N GLN A 68 9.95 -10.51 -1.55
CA GLN A 68 9.59 -11.05 -2.86
C GLN A 68 10.73 -10.96 -3.89
N GLY A 69 11.87 -10.42 -3.51
CA GLY A 69 13.01 -10.26 -4.41
C GLY A 69 12.85 -9.20 -5.48
N LYS A 70 11.91 -8.28 -5.31
CA LYS A 70 11.60 -7.24 -6.31
C LYS A 70 12.40 -5.96 -6.14
N LEU A 71 12.97 -5.76 -4.95
CA LEU A 71 13.88 -4.67 -4.66
C LEU A 71 14.77 -5.05 -3.50
N GLU A 72 15.81 -4.27 -3.25
CA GLU A 72 16.65 -4.41 -2.07
C GLU A 72 16.33 -3.29 -1.11
N LYS A 73 15.90 -3.63 0.10
CA LYS A 73 15.62 -2.65 1.15
C LYS A 73 16.93 -2.13 1.71
N VAL A 74 17.08 -0.82 1.72
CA VAL A 74 18.24 -0.13 2.28
C VAL A 74 17.80 0.89 3.31
N TYR A 75 18.75 1.47 4.03
CA TYR A 75 18.42 2.52 4.99
C TYR A 75 17.74 3.69 4.27
N GLY A 76 16.54 4.01 4.72
CA GLY A 76 15.76 5.13 4.18
C GLY A 76 15.00 4.85 2.90
N GLY A 77 15.04 3.63 2.35
CA GLY A 77 14.31 3.34 1.11
C GLY A 77 14.60 1.99 0.49
N GLY A 78 14.71 1.95 -0.84
CA GLY A 78 14.99 0.74 -1.61
C GLY A 78 15.75 1.03 -2.90
N ILE A 79 16.40 0.01 -3.38
CA ILE A 79 17.14 0.05 -4.64
C ILE A 79 16.87 -1.19 -5.46
#